data_ace63727dada40308f951cc5ccf3032a
#
_entry.id   ace63727dada40308f951cc5ccf3032a
#
_cell.length_a   1.000
_cell.length_b   1.000
_cell.length_c   1.000
_cell.angle_alpha   90.00
_cell.angle_beta   90.00
_cell.angle_gamma   90.00
#
_symmetry.space_group_name_H-M   'P 1'
#
loop_
_entity.id
_entity.type
_entity.pdbx_description
1 polymer ?
#
loop_
_entity_poly.entity_id
_entity_poly.type
_entity_poly.pdbx_seq_one_letter_code
_entity_poly.pdbx_strand_id
1 'polypeptide(L)'
;MGRCRTGFFFEVHAMKKTIFEHFGFWLRGVVCGALLLSAAVACSDDNDDPGAAAPEITLESVSTGQTEFSFRLRTNVDGAYGYQVVKRTQNDGIEKPDAASLFDEHTGTVNKETTVAVTGLETGCSYVLYAAVKAETLYSEVAELAFTTGVNSNEIIEVSDIGSDRFTFSIRCEGPYFFAAIPTATLNTYTIEEYLTEAGCIGRGEAEYDWVDGGEFSAENGTFSMKVIAGVPYVILMAPCDASYNITGEPQRLDFETLPRQGSGAEVEVELTEIASTSVKVGTSPGEGVAEYYVYVRDKEWYTNIIENNGGEAMAIHMIKYATDAGLGRKYEAVASEVWEGLKPSKEYYCGVVSVDFSGGENLQLVPFTTEESSGRVPLLEVEARKSDTNPSETLNLRIRSDIAYLGRYAVLAAAEVKNYEAQGKGDKEIISDVGIDLNIQEIEQVNTAEGYDIEVEFLYPGMEYVCIVAVRSLEDVEVYKRVTVRMDDWPSEARV
;
A
#
# COMPACT_ATOMS: atom_id res chain seq x y z
N MET A 1 -0.67 21.44 29.87
CA MET A 1 -0.09 22.11 28.70
C MET A 1 0.50 21.05 27.78
N GLY A 2 0.13 21.04 26.50
CA GLY A 2 0.74 20.18 25.48
C GLY A 2 -0.06 18.94 25.10
N ARG A 3 -1.29 19.11 24.59
CA ARG A 3 -1.93 18.12 23.70
C ARG A 3 -1.78 18.64 22.28
N CYS A 4 -1.14 17.88 21.42
CA CYS A 4 -1.47 17.76 19.98
C CYS A 4 -0.39 16.96 19.27
N ARG A 5 -0.80 15.87 18.68
CA ARG A 5 -0.33 15.19 17.45
C ARG A 5 -0.40 13.66 17.57
N THR A 6 -1.61 13.14 17.65
CA THR A 6 -1.89 11.70 17.61
C THR A 6 -2.88 11.31 16.50
N GLY A 7 -3.07 12.15 15.46
CA GLY A 7 -4.06 11.87 14.40
C GLY A 7 -3.60 10.89 13.32
N PHE A 8 -2.33 10.88 12.97
CA PHE A 8 -1.86 10.11 11.80
C PHE A 8 -1.45 8.66 12.15
N PHE A 9 -1.04 8.43 13.39
CA PHE A 9 -0.61 7.09 13.86
C PHE A 9 -1.76 6.17 14.22
N PHE A 10 -2.89 6.73 14.63
CA PHE A 10 -4.09 5.92 14.96
C PHE A 10 -4.73 5.30 13.72
N GLU A 11 -4.67 5.96 12.54
CA GLU A 11 -5.18 5.37 11.30
C GLU A 11 -4.33 4.20 10.80
N VAL A 12 -3.00 4.27 10.91
CA VAL A 12 -2.11 3.16 10.51
C VAL A 12 -2.19 2.00 11.50
N HIS A 13 -2.32 2.28 12.79
CA HIS A 13 -2.45 1.24 13.83
C HIS A 13 -3.87 0.62 13.87
N ALA A 14 -4.91 1.41 13.63
CA ALA A 14 -6.28 0.91 13.47
C ALA A 14 -6.45 0.12 12.17
N MET A 15 -5.83 0.54 11.05
CA MET A 15 -5.74 -0.27 9.83
C MET A 15 -4.99 -1.59 10.08
N LYS A 16 -3.86 -1.59 10.79
CA LYS A 16 -3.16 -2.83 11.13
C LYS A 16 -4.07 -3.81 11.90
N LYS A 17 -4.79 -3.33 12.90
CA LYS A 17 -5.63 -4.21 13.73
C LYS A 17 -6.84 -4.78 12.98
N THR A 18 -7.46 -4.01 12.08
CA THR A 18 -8.63 -4.46 11.31
C THR A 18 -8.23 -5.37 10.13
N ILE A 19 -7.06 -5.15 9.52
CA ILE A 19 -6.57 -5.94 8.38
C ILE A 19 -6.01 -7.28 8.84
N PHE A 20 -5.32 -7.36 9.98
CA PHE A 20 -4.74 -8.62 10.48
C PHE A 20 -5.79 -9.60 11.01
N GLU A 21 -6.91 -9.16 11.54
CA GLU A 21 -7.98 -10.08 11.99
C GLU A 21 -8.72 -10.77 10.82
N HIS A 22 -8.68 -10.22 9.58
CA HIS A 22 -9.32 -10.82 8.41
C HIS A 22 -8.39 -11.68 7.53
N PHE A 23 -7.06 -11.59 7.68
CA PHE A 23 -6.11 -12.33 6.85
C PHE A 23 -5.79 -13.75 7.34
N GLY A 24 -6.18 -14.11 8.54
CA GLY A 24 -5.92 -15.44 9.14
C GLY A 24 -6.68 -16.62 8.54
N PHE A 25 -7.58 -16.44 7.58
CA PHE A 25 -8.51 -17.53 7.17
C PHE A 25 -8.43 -18.00 5.70
N TRP A 26 -7.56 -17.42 4.86
CA TRP A 26 -7.55 -17.78 3.42
C TRP A 26 -6.17 -18.07 2.84
N LEU A 27 -5.39 -18.98 3.41
CA LEU A 27 -4.24 -19.54 2.70
C LEU A 27 -4.18 -21.07 2.84
N ARG A 28 -5.06 -21.75 2.13
CA ARG A 28 -4.88 -23.18 1.76
C ARG A 28 -5.33 -23.38 0.33
N GLY A 29 -4.35 -23.56 -0.53
CA GLY A 29 -4.51 -24.24 -1.83
C GLY A 29 -4.51 -23.32 -3.03
N VAL A 30 -3.43 -23.26 -3.76
CA VAL A 30 -3.37 -23.68 -5.18
C VAL A 30 -1.91 -23.94 -5.55
N VAL A 31 -1.68 -25.15 -5.98
CA VAL A 31 -0.44 -25.70 -6.52
C VAL A 31 -0.48 -25.59 -8.04
N CYS A 32 0.69 -25.29 -8.62
CA CYS A 32 1.14 -25.58 -9.99
C CYS A 32 0.22 -25.25 -11.19
N GLY A 33 0.76 -24.44 -12.07
CA GLY A 33 0.34 -24.32 -13.45
C GLY A 33 1.43 -23.73 -14.32
N ALA A 34 2.37 -24.57 -14.76
CA ALA A 34 3.28 -24.21 -15.85
C ALA A 34 2.46 -24.08 -17.14
N LEU A 35 2.39 -22.91 -17.73
CA LEU A 35 1.78 -22.69 -19.05
C LEU A 35 2.86 -22.49 -20.09
N LEU A 36 2.99 -23.49 -20.95
CA LEU A 36 3.68 -23.43 -22.22
C LEU A 36 2.90 -22.52 -23.18
N LEU A 37 3.47 -21.39 -23.57
CA LEU A 37 2.94 -20.63 -24.72
C LEU A 37 3.49 -21.24 -26.00
N SER A 38 2.59 -21.82 -26.79
CA SER A 38 2.83 -22.20 -28.16
C SER A 38 2.66 -20.99 -29.08
N ALA A 39 3.73 -20.58 -29.75
CA ALA A 39 3.71 -19.60 -30.81
C ALA A 39 2.95 -20.13 -32.03
N ALA A 40 1.94 -19.40 -32.49
CA ALA A 40 1.29 -19.65 -33.74
C ALA A 40 2.14 -19.07 -34.89
N VAL A 41 2.65 -19.96 -35.73
CA VAL A 41 3.33 -19.59 -36.96
C VAL A 41 2.25 -19.29 -38.03
N ALA A 42 2.16 -18.03 -38.45
CA ALA A 42 1.42 -17.66 -39.66
C ALA A 42 2.38 -17.80 -40.87
N CYS A 43 2.10 -18.75 -41.72
CA CYS A 43 2.76 -18.84 -43.00
C CYS A 43 2.24 -17.74 -43.93
N SER A 44 3.11 -16.88 -44.43
CA SER A 44 2.92 -16.17 -45.68
C SER A 44 4.08 -16.55 -46.61
N ASP A 45 3.73 -17.12 -47.74
CA ASP A 45 4.63 -17.37 -48.86
C ASP A 45 5.08 -16.04 -49.45
N ASP A 46 6.36 -15.70 -49.33
CA ASP A 46 7.09 -14.93 -50.34
C ASP A 46 8.56 -15.32 -50.26
N ASN A 47 9.12 -15.68 -51.42
CA ASN A 47 10.52 -16.01 -51.61
C ASN A 47 11.40 -14.75 -51.45
N ASP A 48 11.81 -14.45 -50.26
CA ASP A 48 13.01 -13.68 -49.98
C ASP A 48 13.89 -14.49 -49.00
N ASP A 49 15.18 -14.56 -49.35
CA ASP A 49 16.22 -15.21 -48.54
C ASP A 49 16.04 -14.80 -47.06
N PRO A 50 15.80 -15.72 -46.12
CA PRO A 50 15.57 -15.32 -44.75
C PRO A 50 16.87 -14.75 -44.20
N GLY A 51 17.00 -13.43 -44.23
CA GLY A 51 18.07 -12.74 -43.53
C GLY A 51 18.14 -13.31 -42.11
N ALA A 52 19.33 -13.75 -41.69
CA ALA A 52 19.52 -14.37 -40.38
C ALA A 52 18.89 -13.48 -39.30
N ALA A 53 17.93 -14.03 -38.54
CA ALA A 53 17.29 -13.29 -37.48
C ALA A 53 18.34 -12.85 -36.45
N ALA A 54 18.19 -11.64 -35.92
CA ALA A 54 19.08 -11.16 -34.86
C ALA A 54 19.05 -12.11 -33.65
N PRO A 55 20.19 -12.32 -32.96
CA PRO A 55 20.21 -13.12 -31.75
C PRO A 55 19.29 -12.55 -30.68
N GLU A 56 18.61 -13.41 -29.92
CA GLU A 56 17.87 -13.03 -28.72
C GLU A 56 18.71 -13.32 -27.48
N ILE A 57 18.60 -12.48 -26.44
CA ILE A 57 19.35 -12.61 -25.21
C ILE A 57 18.42 -12.45 -24.00
N THR A 58 18.64 -13.27 -22.97
CA THR A 58 18.04 -13.09 -21.63
C THR A 58 19.10 -13.20 -20.56
N LEU A 59 18.98 -12.40 -19.50
CA LEU A 59 19.88 -12.37 -18.36
C LEU A 59 19.11 -12.77 -17.09
N GLU A 60 19.77 -13.54 -16.23
CA GLU A 60 19.24 -13.97 -14.94
C GLU A 60 20.35 -13.85 -13.88
N SER A 61 20.05 -13.28 -12.72
CA SER A 61 20.95 -13.30 -11.56
C SER A 61 21.07 -14.72 -11.02
N VAL A 62 22.30 -15.19 -10.79
CA VAL A 62 22.60 -16.51 -10.22
C VAL A 62 23.01 -16.39 -8.76
N SER A 63 23.93 -15.49 -8.46
CA SER A 63 24.37 -15.20 -7.10
C SER A 63 24.96 -13.81 -6.99
N THR A 64 24.82 -13.21 -5.81
CA THR A 64 25.37 -11.89 -5.49
C THR A 64 26.17 -12.02 -4.20
N GLY A 65 27.49 -11.83 -4.27
CA GLY A 65 28.38 -11.76 -3.12
C GLY A 65 28.69 -10.33 -2.72
N GLN A 66 29.60 -10.15 -1.79
CA GLN A 66 30.04 -8.82 -1.32
C GLN A 66 30.83 -8.04 -2.39
N THR A 67 31.68 -8.72 -3.13
CA THR A 67 32.55 -8.13 -4.16
C THR A 67 32.48 -8.88 -5.49
N GLU A 68 31.52 -9.74 -5.64
CA GLU A 68 31.32 -10.57 -6.82
C GLU A 68 29.82 -10.70 -7.17
N PHE A 69 29.56 -10.96 -8.44
CA PHE A 69 28.22 -11.19 -8.97
C PHE A 69 28.29 -12.25 -10.06
N SER A 70 27.38 -13.20 -10.07
CA SER A 70 27.26 -14.18 -11.14
C SER A 70 25.92 -14.06 -11.83
N PHE A 71 25.93 -14.03 -13.14
CA PHE A 71 24.73 -14.00 -13.96
C PHE A 71 24.74 -15.13 -14.98
N ARG A 72 23.54 -15.54 -15.38
CA ARG A 72 23.31 -16.50 -16.45
C ARG A 72 22.82 -15.76 -17.67
N LEU A 73 23.48 -16.04 -18.80
CA LEU A 73 23.12 -15.52 -20.11
C LEU A 73 22.55 -16.67 -20.94
N ARG A 74 21.36 -16.50 -21.49
CA ARG A 74 20.76 -17.44 -22.46
C ARG A 74 20.52 -16.73 -23.76
N THR A 75 20.66 -17.49 -24.86
CA THR A 75 20.43 -17.02 -26.22
C THR A 75 19.85 -18.14 -27.07
N ASN A 76 19.15 -17.77 -28.14
CA ASN A 76 18.61 -18.71 -29.12
C ASN A 76 19.66 -19.28 -30.10
N VAL A 77 20.87 -18.69 -30.15
CA VAL A 77 21.96 -19.05 -31.08
C VAL A 77 23.29 -19.24 -30.33
N ASP A 78 24.20 -19.98 -30.94
CA ASP A 78 25.59 -20.02 -30.47
C ASP A 78 26.34 -18.80 -30.99
N GLY A 79 27.23 -18.21 -30.17
CA GLY A 79 27.90 -16.98 -30.56
C GLY A 79 28.91 -16.48 -29.53
N ALA A 80 29.34 -15.25 -29.70
CA ALA A 80 30.08 -14.51 -28.71
C ALA A 80 29.16 -13.61 -27.92
N TYR A 81 29.47 -13.40 -26.63
CA TYR A 81 28.82 -12.37 -25.83
C TYR A 81 29.80 -11.29 -25.39
N GLY A 82 29.33 -10.07 -25.25
CA GLY A 82 30.03 -8.96 -24.62
C GLY A 82 29.22 -8.41 -23.48
N TYR A 83 29.88 -7.93 -22.42
CA TYR A 83 29.17 -7.28 -21.31
C TYR A 83 29.99 -6.15 -20.68
N GLN A 84 29.31 -5.25 -20.00
CA GLN A 84 29.85 -4.17 -19.20
C GLN A 84 29.07 -4.06 -17.88
N VAL A 85 29.76 -3.77 -16.77
CA VAL A 85 29.15 -3.51 -15.47
C VAL A 85 29.42 -2.07 -15.09
N VAL A 86 28.36 -1.30 -14.87
CA VAL A 86 28.43 0.13 -14.54
C VAL A 86 27.90 0.35 -13.14
N LYS A 87 28.69 1.02 -12.29
CA LYS A 87 28.25 1.41 -10.94
C LYS A 87 27.19 2.50 -11.05
N ARG A 88 26.06 2.32 -10.35
CA ARG A 88 24.96 3.29 -10.31
C ARG A 88 25.25 4.34 -9.24
N THR A 89 25.19 5.62 -9.62
CA THR A 89 25.20 6.74 -8.70
C THR A 89 23.86 7.45 -8.75
N GLN A 90 23.38 8.02 -7.64
CA GLN A 90 22.01 8.55 -7.48
C GLN A 90 21.57 9.63 -8.50
N ASN A 91 22.45 10.14 -9.34
CA ASN A 91 22.18 11.23 -10.28
C ASN A 91 22.57 10.97 -11.73
N ASP A 92 22.96 9.78 -12.08
CA ASP A 92 23.43 9.50 -13.43
C ASP A 92 22.32 8.88 -14.27
N GLY A 93 21.84 9.64 -15.26
CA GLY A 93 21.19 9.06 -16.42
C GLY A 93 22.21 8.20 -17.15
N ILE A 94 22.36 6.93 -16.77
CA ILE A 94 23.26 5.98 -17.42
C ILE A 94 22.70 5.74 -18.82
N GLU A 95 23.40 6.27 -19.82
CA GLU A 95 23.05 6.03 -21.20
C GLU A 95 23.35 4.56 -21.54
N LYS A 96 22.37 3.84 -22.05
CA LYS A 96 22.52 2.44 -22.44
C LYS A 96 23.54 2.33 -23.57
N PRO A 97 24.61 1.53 -23.39
CA PRO A 97 25.64 1.39 -24.41
C PRO A 97 25.09 0.73 -25.70
N ASP A 98 25.72 0.98 -26.82
CA ASP A 98 25.40 0.24 -28.04
C ASP A 98 25.97 -1.20 -27.96
N ALA A 99 25.33 -2.14 -28.68
CA ALA A 99 25.67 -3.55 -28.61
C ALA A 99 27.13 -3.86 -29.02
N ALA A 100 27.69 -3.08 -29.94
CA ALA A 100 29.07 -3.33 -30.43
C ALA A 100 30.12 -2.92 -29.38
N SER A 101 29.89 -1.83 -28.65
CA SER A 101 30.82 -1.34 -27.61
C SER A 101 30.97 -2.30 -26.44
N LEU A 102 30.00 -3.15 -26.17
CA LEU A 102 30.05 -4.16 -25.11
C LEU A 102 31.12 -5.25 -25.35
N PHE A 103 31.62 -5.35 -26.58
CA PHE A 103 32.67 -6.34 -26.94
C PHE A 103 34.08 -5.80 -26.78
N ASP A 104 34.26 -4.57 -26.35
CA ASP A 104 35.60 -3.96 -26.21
C ASP A 104 36.31 -4.35 -24.92
N GLU A 105 35.54 -4.63 -23.83
CA GLU A 105 36.11 -4.88 -22.50
C GLU A 105 36.04 -6.35 -22.07
N HIS A 106 34.81 -6.90 -22.04
CA HIS A 106 34.60 -8.26 -21.54
C HIS A 106 33.83 -9.10 -22.57
N THR A 107 34.50 -10.17 -23.05
CA THR A 107 33.89 -11.05 -24.05
C THR A 107 34.07 -12.53 -23.69
N GLY A 108 33.18 -13.34 -24.21
CA GLY A 108 33.23 -14.79 -24.09
C GLY A 108 32.42 -15.48 -25.18
N THR A 109 32.34 -16.79 -25.12
CA THR A 109 31.52 -17.60 -26.02
C THR A 109 30.35 -18.21 -25.30
N VAL A 110 29.18 -18.27 -25.96
CA VAL A 110 28.00 -18.90 -25.44
C VAL A 110 27.46 -19.95 -26.39
N ASN A 111 27.17 -21.14 -25.85
CA ASN A 111 26.49 -22.22 -26.55
C ASN A 111 25.08 -22.33 -25.98
N LYS A 112 24.20 -21.38 -26.35
CA LYS A 112 22.83 -21.17 -25.87
C LYS A 112 22.70 -20.74 -24.41
N GLU A 113 23.56 -21.19 -23.52
CA GLU A 113 23.58 -20.78 -22.11
C GLU A 113 25.01 -20.72 -21.59
N THR A 114 25.31 -19.70 -20.77
CA THR A 114 26.58 -19.61 -20.04
C THR A 114 26.35 -18.90 -18.71
N THR A 115 27.16 -19.22 -17.70
CA THR A 115 27.18 -18.48 -16.42
C THR A 115 28.50 -17.71 -16.36
N VAL A 116 28.44 -16.44 -16.05
CA VAL A 116 29.58 -15.53 -15.99
C VAL A 116 29.69 -14.97 -14.58
N ALA A 117 30.92 -15.00 -14.04
CA ALA A 117 31.23 -14.38 -12.76
C ALA A 117 31.95 -13.03 -12.99
N VAL A 118 31.50 -12.00 -12.32
CA VAL A 118 32.08 -10.66 -12.25
C VAL A 118 32.69 -10.50 -10.86
N THR A 119 33.92 -10.09 -10.75
CA THR A 119 34.64 -9.91 -9.49
C THR A 119 35.25 -8.52 -9.40
N GLY A 120 35.67 -8.11 -8.20
CA GLY A 120 36.30 -6.81 -7.99
C GLY A 120 35.30 -5.66 -7.84
N LEU A 121 34.04 -5.97 -7.55
CA LEU A 121 33.00 -4.99 -7.26
C LEU A 121 33.18 -4.41 -5.85
N GLU A 122 32.66 -3.23 -5.62
CA GLU A 122 32.63 -2.62 -4.29
C GLU A 122 31.44 -3.15 -3.49
N THR A 123 31.63 -3.36 -2.20
CA THR A 123 30.62 -3.85 -1.27
C THR A 123 29.48 -2.83 -1.10
N GLY A 124 28.25 -3.31 -1.09
CA GLY A 124 27.06 -2.47 -0.86
C GLY A 124 26.74 -1.45 -1.95
N CYS A 125 27.24 -1.68 -3.14
CA CYS A 125 27.05 -0.77 -4.27
C CYS A 125 26.09 -1.35 -5.29
N SER A 126 25.23 -0.47 -5.83
CA SER A 126 24.32 -0.84 -6.92
C SER A 126 25.03 -0.73 -8.27
N TYR A 127 24.77 -1.69 -9.13
CA TYR A 127 25.33 -1.80 -10.46
C TYR A 127 24.26 -2.13 -11.50
N VAL A 128 24.57 -1.82 -12.75
CA VAL A 128 23.82 -2.29 -13.91
C VAL A 128 24.76 -3.08 -14.80
N LEU A 129 24.39 -4.31 -15.13
CA LEU A 129 25.03 -5.14 -16.14
C LEU A 129 24.32 -4.92 -17.47
N TYR A 130 25.07 -4.55 -18.50
CA TYR A 130 24.64 -4.56 -19.89
C TYR A 130 25.32 -5.70 -20.61
N ALA A 131 24.57 -6.46 -21.42
CA ALA A 131 25.13 -7.53 -22.21
C ALA A 131 24.46 -7.65 -23.59
N ALA A 132 25.22 -8.09 -24.58
CA ALA A 132 24.72 -8.43 -25.89
C ALA A 132 25.39 -9.71 -26.41
N VAL A 133 24.72 -10.38 -27.35
CA VAL A 133 25.23 -11.55 -28.09
C VAL A 133 25.49 -11.17 -29.53
N LYS A 134 26.56 -11.66 -30.07
CA LYS A 134 26.92 -11.53 -31.51
C LYS A 134 27.00 -12.92 -32.14
N ALA A 135 26.21 -13.12 -33.17
CA ALA A 135 26.29 -14.28 -34.04
C ALA A 135 26.64 -13.81 -35.45
N GLU A 136 27.75 -14.30 -35.98
CA GLU A 136 28.33 -13.86 -37.27
C GLU A 136 28.54 -12.34 -37.31
N THR A 137 27.67 -11.59 -38.01
CA THR A 137 27.72 -10.13 -38.15
C THR A 137 26.59 -9.42 -37.44
N LEU A 138 25.64 -10.16 -36.87
CA LEU A 138 24.44 -9.61 -36.22
C LEU A 138 24.61 -9.55 -34.70
N TYR A 139 24.13 -8.47 -34.11
CA TYR A 139 24.06 -8.27 -32.66
C TYR A 139 22.63 -8.43 -32.16
N SER A 140 22.48 -8.95 -30.93
CA SER A 140 21.22 -8.86 -30.21
C SER A 140 20.94 -7.41 -29.80
N GLU A 141 19.72 -7.13 -29.33
CA GLU A 141 19.49 -5.98 -28.48
C GLU A 141 20.34 -6.09 -27.20
N VAL A 142 20.65 -4.94 -26.60
CA VAL A 142 21.38 -4.91 -25.33
C VAL A 142 20.39 -5.25 -24.21
N ALA A 143 20.64 -6.37 -23.52
CA ALA A 143 19.92 -6.73 -22.30
C ALA A 143 20.54 -6.02 -21.09
N GLU A 144 19.72 -5.75 -20.10
CA GLU A 144 20.08 -5.04 -18.88
C GLU A 144 19.69 -5.88 -17.67
N LEU A 145 20.57 -5.91 -16.64
CA LEU A 145 20.31 -6.57 -15.37
C LEU A 145 20.89 -5.72 -14.23
N ALA A 146 20.02 -5.14 -13.40
CA ALA A 146 20.43 -4.41 -12.22
C ALA A 146 20.68 -5.37 -11.04
N PHE A 147 21.70 -5.06 -10.23
CA PHE A 147 22.02 -5.83 -9.02
C PHE A 147 22.73 -4.94 -8.00
N THR A 148 22.74 -5.37 -6.73
CA THR A 148 23.49 -4.71 -5.66
C THR A 148 24.36 -5.74 -4.96
N THR A 149 25.65 -5.43 -4.77
CA THR A 149 26.58 -6.28 -4.02
C THR A 149 26.20 -6.35 -2.55
N GLY A 150 26.44 -7.48 -1.92
CA GLY A 150 26.16 -7.70 -0.49
C GLY A 150 26.87 -6.66 0.39
N VAL A 151 26.21 -6.25 1.45
CA VAL A 151 26.75 -5.29 2.42
C VAL A 151 27.30 -6.07 3.60
N ASN A 152 28.57 -5.81 3.96
CA ASN A 152 29.15 -6.33 5.18
C ASN A 152 29.25 -5.17 6.18
N SER A 153 28.32 -5.09 7.13
CA SER A 153 28.29 -3.93 8.03
C SER A 153 29.07 -4.10 9.32
N ASN A 154 29.17 -5.29 9.78
CA ASN A 154 29.96 -5.72 10.92
C ASN A 154 29.87 -7.24 11.04
N GLU A 155 30.54 -7.85 11.99
CA GLU A 155 30.58 -9.29 12.19
C GLU A 155 29.23 -9.94 12.58
N ILE A 156 28.14 -9.15 12.67
CA ILE A 156 26.85 -9.55 13.25
C ILE A 156 25.74 -9.72 12.22
N ILE A 157 25.58 -8.76 11.30
CA ILE A 157 24.50 -8.78 10.28
C ILE A 157 25.13 -8.93 8.90
N GLU A 158 24.65 -9.89 8.12
CA GLU A 158 25.05 -10.11 6.74
C GLU A 158 23.80 -10.13 5.85
N VAL A 159 23.84 -9.42 4.72
CA VAL A 159 22.77 -9.42 3.70
C VAL A 159 23.32 -9.99 2.41
N SER A 160 22.56 -10.85 1.77
CA SER A 160 22.87 -11.47 0.49
C SER A 160 21.62 -11.62 -0.37
N ASP A 161 21.82 -12.01 -1.63
CA ASP A 161 20.75 -12.30 -2.59
C ASP A 161 19.72 -11.17 -2.70
N ILE A 162 20.21 -9.92 -2.74
CA ILE A 162 19.36 -8.75 -2.87
C ILE A 162 18.71 -8.74 -4.24
N GLY A 163 17.41 -8.93 -4.30
CA GLY A 163 16.56 -8.89 -5.49
C GLY A 163 15.57 -7.74 -5.49
N SER A 164 14.69 -7.74 -6.46
CA SER A 164 13.56 -6.79 -6.56
C SER A 164 12.31 -7.26 -5.79
N ASP A 165 12.23 -8.53 -5.42
CA ASP A 165 11.08 -9.13 -4.75
C ASP A 165 11.42 -9.75 -3.39
N ARG A 166 12.71 -9.99 -3.12
CA ARG A 166 13.23 -10.56 -1.88
C ARG A 166 14.68 -10.26 -1.66
N PHE A 167 15.14 -10.46 -0.44
CA PHE A 167 16.55 -10.58 -0.07
C PHE A 167 16.70 -11.64 1.01
N THR A 168 17.96 -12.05 1.27
CA THR A 168 18.30 -12.92 2.40
C THR A 168 19.24 -12.19 3.35
N PHE A 169 19.17 -12.53 4.63
CA PHE A 169 20.09 -12.02 5.64
C PHE A 169 20.31 -13.04 6.74
N SER A 170 21.42 -12.90 7.45
CA SER A 170 21.71 -13.67 8.65
C SER A 170 22.15 -12.76 9.79
N ILE A 171 21.88 -13.19 11.02
CA ILE A 171 22.28 -12.50 12.24
C ILE A 171 23.08 -13.48 13.10
N ARG A 172 24.31 -13.11 13.48
CA ARG A 172 25.18 -13.87 14.35
C ARG A 172 25.10 -13.32 15.77
N CYS A 173 24.33 -13.99 16.62
CA CYS A 173 24.22 -13.65 18.04
C CYS A 173 24.08 -14.92 18.87
N GLU A 174 24.89 -15.05 19.92
CA GLU A 174 24.89 -16.26 20.78
C GLU A 174 23.67 -16.33 21.73
N GLY A 175 23.03 -15.22 22.02
CA GLY A 175 21.88 -15.09 22.95
C GLY A 175 20.58 -14.68 22.23
N PRO A 176 19.53 -14.42 23.00
CA PRO A 176 18.32 -13.85 22.45
C PRO A 176 18.54 -12.41 21.96
N TYR A 177 17.86 -12.03 20.90
CA TYR A 177 17.94 -10.70 20.30
C TYR A 177 16.62 -10.30 19.65
N PHE A 178 16.36 -9.00 19.63
CA PHE A 178 15.34 -8.43 18.76
C PHE A 178 15.94 -8.17 17.38
N PHE A 179 15.12 -8.32 16.35
CA PHE A 179 15.48 -7.90 15.00
C PHE A 179 14.25 -7.42 14.20
N ALA A 180 14.52 -6.59 13.21
CA ALA A 180 13.54 -6.18 12.22
C ALA A 180 14.24 -5.92 10.89
N ALA A 181 13.56 -6.16 9.78
CA ALA A 181 13.98 -5.74 8.45
C ALA A 181 12.82 -4.95 7.83
N ILE A 182 13.02 -3.67 7.60
CA ILE A 182 11.95 -2.73 7.27
C ILE A 182 12.42 -1.70 6.24
N PRO A 183 11.50 -1.08 5.47
CA PRO A 183 11.83 0.12 4.72
C PRO A 183 12.41 1.19 5.64
N THR A 184 13.52 1.82 5.26
CA THR A 184 14.23 2.80 6.10
C THR A 184 13.32 3.97 6.52
N ALA A 185 12.39 4.36 5.65
CA ALA A 185 11.40 5.40 5.92
C ALA A 185 10.50 5.09 7.15
N THR A 186 10.32 3.82 7.51
CA THR A 186 9.53 3.42 8.68
C THR A 186 10.15 3.92 9.99
N LEU A 187 11.46 4.15 10.03
CA LEU A 187 12.15 4.66 11.22
C LEU A 187 12.02 6.17 11.44
N ASN A 188 11.42 6.93 10.52
CA ASN A 188 11.36 8.38 10.63
C ASN A 188 10.65 8.91 11.88
N THR A 189 9.91 8.05 12.59
CA THR A 189 9.09 8.39 13.76
C THR A 189 9.47 7.62 15.03
N TYR A 190 10.41 6.69 14.95
CA TYR A 190 10.82 5.83 16.06
C TYR A 190 12.33 5.87 16.26
N THR A 191 12.78 5.74 17.49
CA THR A 191 14.14 5.27 17.75
C THR A 191 14.23 3.77 17.42
N ILE A 192 15.44 3.28 17.19
CA ILE A 192 15.66 1.85 16.90
C ILE A 192 15.16 0.98 18.05
N GLU A 193 15.43 1.37 19.29
CA GLU A 193 15.02 0.63 20.49
C GLU A 193 13.50 0.58 20.62
N GLU A 194 12.81 1.71 20.43
CA GLU A 194 11.34 1.75 20.45
C GLU A 194 10.75 0.82 19.39
N TYR A 195 11.27 0.89 18.16
CA TYR A 195 10.76 0.04 17.09
C TYR A 195 10.97 -1.46 17.39
N LEU A 196 12.18 -1.86 17.82
CA LEU A 196 12.51 -3.24 18.11
C LEU A 196 11.69 -3.83 19.26
N THR A 197 11.38 -3.03 20.29
CA THR A 197 10.59 -3.49 21.43
C THR A 197 9.09 -3.54 21.14
N GLU A 198 8.58 -2.70 20.26
CA GLU A 198 7.15 -2.65 19.92
C GLU A 198 6.76 -3.58 18.76
N ALA A 199 7.63 -3.73 17.78
CA ALA A 199 7.32 -4.43 16.52
C ALA A 199 8.43 -5.36 16.02
N GLY A 200 9.52 -5.53 16.78
CA GLY A 200 10.61 -6.42 16.41
C GLY A 200 10.26 -7.89 16.59
N CYS A 201 10.94 -8.74 15.81
CA CYS A 201 10.93 -10.19 15.97
C CYS A 201 11.97 -10.60 17.00
N ILE A 202 11.80 -11.77 17.64
CA ILE A 202 12.77 -12.33 18.58
C ILE A 202 13.49 -13.50 17.95
N GLY A 203 14.83 -13.42 17.91
CA GLY A 203 15.73 -14.51 17.57
C GLY A 203 16.40 -15.08 18.82
N ARG A 204 16.69 -16.38 18.82
CA ARG A 204 17.38 -17.09 19.90
C ARG A 204 18.53 -17.92 19.33
N GLY A 205 19.71 -17.29 19.27
CA GLY A 205 20.83 -17.93 18.63
C GLY A 205 20.70 -17.99 17.10
N GLU A 206 21.50 -18.82 16.44
CA GLU A 206 21.57 -18.85 14.96
C GLU A 206 20.40 -19.60 14.29
N ALA A 207 19.53 -20.29 15.02
CA ALA A 207 18.55 -21.21 14.43
C ALA A 207 17.13 -21.18 15.03
N GLU A 208 16.85 -20.43 16.07
CA GLU A 208 15.53 -20.37 16.72
C GLU A 208 14.94 -18.97 16.71
N TYR A 209 13.67 -18.85 16.26
CA TYR A 209 12.98 -17.57 16.11
C TYR A 209 11.59 -17.65 16.74
N ASP A 210 11.29 -16.68 17.60
CA ASP A 210 9.93 -16.40 18.03
C ASP A 210 9.46 -15.09 17.39
N TRP A 211 8.33 -15.13 16.70
CA TRP A 211 7.73 -13.96 16.10
C TRP A 211 6.98 -13.14 17.15
N VAL A 212 7.35 -11.87 17.28
CA VAL A 212 6.61 -10.92 18.13
C VAL A 212 5.45 -10.30 17.34
N ASP A 213 5.62 -10.12 16.04
CA ASP A 213 4.57 -9.69 15.12
C ASP A 213 4.74 -10.46 13.81
N GLY A 214 3.63 -10.88 13.19
CA GLY A 214 3.58 -11.83 12.07
C GLY A 214 4.23 -11.35 10.79
N GLY A 215 5.52 -11.09 10.82
CA GLY A 215 6.32 -10.71 9.65
C GLY A 215 6.41 -11.81 8.58
N GLU A 216 6.56 -11.43 7.33
CA GLU A 216 6.68 -12.33 6.18
C GLU A 216 8.11 -12.91 6.02
N PHE A 217 8.71 -13.40 7.08
CA PHE A 217 10.01 -14.04 7.02
C PHE A 217 9.86 -15.55 6.88
N SER A 218 10.71 -16.15 6.10
CA SER A 218 11.01 -17.57 6.19
C SER A 218 12.44 -17.74 6.66
N ALA A 219 12.70 -18.73 7.52
CA ALA A 219 14.03 -18.99 8.03
C ALA A 219 14.44 -20.43 7.72
N GLU A 220 15.63 -20.60 7.20
CA GLU A 220 16.24 -21.89 6.97
C GLU A 220 17.73 -21.83 7.31
N ASN A 221 18.19 -22.72 8.21
CA ASN A 221 19.60 -22.82 8.61
C ASN A 221 20.26 -21.51 9.04
N GLY A 222 19.52 -20.65 9.81
CA GLY A 222 20.05 -19.38 10.29
C GLY A 222 20.01 -18.23 9.28
N THR A 223 19.45 -18.46 8.09
CA THR A 223 19.28 -17.44 7.05
C THR A 223 17.80 -17.10 6.92
N PHE A 224 17.49 -15.81 6.97
CA PHE A 224 16.15 -15.29 6.77
C PHE A 224 15.95 -14.89 5.30
N SER A 225 14.81 -15.18 4.76
CA SER A 225 14.36 -14.65 3.48
C SER A 225 13.11 -13.82 3.67
N MET A 226 13.09 -12.63 3.11
CA MET A 226 11.98 -11.69 3.22
C MET A 226 11.54 -11.18 1.85
N LYS A 227 10.22 -11.08 1.63
CA LYS A 227 9.65 -10.35 0.49
C LYS A 227 9.78 -8.86 0.70
N VAL A 228 10.06 -8.13 -0.37
CA VAL A 228 10.33 -6.70 -0.32
C VAL A 228 9.64 -5.92 -1.42
N ILE A 229 9.63 -4.61 -1.25
CA ILE A 229 9.23 -3.64 -2.26
C ILE A 229 10.48 -3.33 -3.10
N ALA A 230 10.35 -3.42 -4.41
CA ALA A 230 11.44 -3.18 -5.35
C ALA A 230 11.90 -1.72 -5.33
N GLY A 231 13.21 -1.49 -5.39
CA GLY A 231 13.79 -0.15 -5.51
C GLY A 231 13.60 0.74 -4.28
N VAL A 232 13.43 0.15 -3.10
CA VAL A 232 13.23 0.86 -1.83
C VAL A 232 14.42 0.65 -0.91
N PRO A 233 14.91 1.69 -0.22
CA PRO A 233 15.89 1.56 0.85
C PRO A 233 15.31 0.78 2.04
N TYR A 234 16.03 -0.23 2.48
CA TYR A 234 15.73 -1.06 3.64
C TYR A 234 16.80 -0.94 4.70
N VAL A 235 16.42 -1.27 5.91
CA VAL A 235 17.34 -1.40 7.04
C VAL A 235 17.06 -2.68 7.80
N ILE A 236 18.11 -3.39 8.18
CA ILE A 236 18.05 -4.46 9.17
C ILE A 236 18.51 -3.88 10.49
N LEU A 237 17.71 -4.10 11.51
CA LEU A 237 17.96 -3.70 12.89
C LEU A 237 18.13 -4.95 13.73
N MET A 238 19.03 -4.90 14.70
CA MET A 238 19.22 -5.96 15.68
C MET A 238 19.66 -5.36 17.01
N ALA A 239 19.16 -5.88 18.12
CA ALA A 239 19.64 -5.55 19.47
C ALA A 239 19.66 -6.80 20.34
N PRO A 240 20.79 -7.12 21.03
CA PRO A 240 20.82 -8.19 22.01
C PRO A 240 19.85 -7.93 23.16
N CYS A 241 19.20 -8.96 23.68
CA CYS A 241 18.31 -8.84 24.84
C CYS A 241 18.57 -9.96 25.87
N ASP A 242 18.06 -9.76 27.09
CA ASP A 242 18.08 -10.78 28.14
C ASP A 242 16.87 -11.75 28.03
N ALA A 243 16.83 -12.74 28.92
CA ALA A 243 15.74 -13.72 28.95
C ALA A 243 14.36 -13.11 29.34
N SER A 244 14.35 -11.86 29.80
CA SER A 244 13.12 -11.09 30.08
C SER A 244 12.78 -10.08 28.97
N TYR A 245 13.50 -10.17 27.85
CA TYR A 245 13.34 -9.32 26.67
C TYR A 245 13.66 -7.82 26.91
N ASN A 246 14.60 -7.53 27.82
CA ASN A 246 15.15 -6.18 27.92
C ASN A 246 16.39 -6.08 27.02
N ILE A 247 16.51 -5.02 26.26
CA ILE A 247 17.72 -4.74 25.44
C ILE A 247 18.92 -4.59 26.36
N THR A 248 20.00 -5.33 26.07
CA THR A 248 21.22 -5.39 26.91
C THR A 248 22.46 -4.84 26.23
N GLY A 249 22.40 -4.54 24.94
CA GLY A 249 23.53 -4.02 24.15
C GLY A 249 23.10 -2.93 23.19
N GLU A 250 24.08 -2.25 22.59
CA GLU A 250 23.79 -1.22 21.58
C GLU A 250 23.14 -1.83 20.35
N PRO A 251 22.04 -1.24 19.86
CA PRO A 251 21.41 -1.67 18.62
C PRO A 251 22.36 -1.59 17.43
N GLN A 252 22.32 -2.60 16.60
CA GLN A 252 23.04 -2.67 15.32
C GLN A 252 22.12 -2.32 14.17
N ARG A 253 22.67 -1.69 13.15
CA ARG A 253 21.95 -1.23 11.97
C ARG A 253 22.74 -1.55 10.70
N LEU A 254 22.02 -2.05 9.69
CA LEU A 254 22.55 -2.26 8.35
C LEU A 254 21.58 -1.74 7.30
N ASP A 255 21.99 -0.71 6.58
CA ASP A 255 21.22 -0.12 5.49
C ASP A 255 21.62 -0.76 4.14
N PHE A 256 20.64 -0.98 3.28
CA PHE A 256 20.82 -1.45 1.90
C PHE A 256 19.61 -1.02 1.05
N GLU A 257 19.68 -1.22 -0.27
CA GLU A 257 18.62 -0.91 -1.19
C GLU A 257 18.25 -2.16 -1.99
N THR A 258 16.97 -2.41 -2.17
CA THR A 258 16.46 -3.50 -3.01
C THR A 258 16.59 -3.12 -4.48
N LEU A 259 16.71 -4.11 -5.37
CA LEU A 259 16.79 -3.83 -6.79
C LEU A 259 15.46 -3.28 -7.33
N PRO A 260 15.49 -2.32 -8.25
CA PRO A 260 14.30 -1.94 -8.99
C PRO A 260 13.82 -3.10 -9.87
N ARG A 261 12.53 -3.14 -10.18
CA ARG A 261 12.01 -4.08 -11.19
C ARG A 261 12.57 -3.73 -12.55
N GLN A 262 12.80 -4.76 -13.35
CA GLN A 262 13.24 -4.57 -14.75
C GLN A 262 12.02 -4.28 -15.64
N GLY A 263 12.19 -3.41 -16.62
CA GLY A 263 11.16 -2.94 -17.53
C GLY A 263 10.82 -1.47 -17.26
N SER A 264 10.20 -0.84 -18.25
CA SER A 264 9.84 0.60 -18.16
C SER A 264 8.34 0.80 -17.91
N GLY A 265 7.54 -0.26 -17.87
CA GLY A 265 6.10 -0.18 -17.97
C GLY A 265 5.64 0.52 -19.26
N ALA A 266 4.47 0.20 -19.76
CA ALA A 266 3.88 0.91 -20.89
C ALA A 266 2.92 1.99 -20.38
N GLU A 267 2.71 3.06 -21.14
CA GLU A 267 1.85 4.17 -20.73
C GLU A 267 0.36 3.80 -20.82
N VAL A 268 -0.42 4.37 -19.89
CA VAL A 268 -1.89 4.35 -19.92
C VAL A 268 -2.36 5.78 -20.19
N GLU A 269 -3.17 5.99 -21.22
CA GLU A 269 -3.82 7.28 -21.44
C GLU A 269 -4.89 7.48 -20.35
N VAL A 270 -4.85 8.64 -19.68
CA VAL A 270 -5.77 8.98 -18.59
C VAL A 270 -6.55 10.24 -18.96
N GLU A 271 -7.85 10.15 -18.98
CA GLU A 271 -8.76 11.25 -19.19
C GLU A 271 -9.59 11.53 -17.93
N LEU A 272 -9.51 12.76 -17.41
CA LEU A 272 -10.30 13.21 -16.27
C LEU A 272 -11.42 14.11 -16.75
N THR A 273 -12.66 13.67 -16.54
CA THR A 273 -13.87 14.40 -16.96
C THR A 273 -14.86 14.49 -15.82
N GLU A 274 -15.90 15.29 -15.98
CA GLU A 274 -16.99 15.45 -15.00
C GLU A 274 -16.43 15.70 -13.58
N ILE A 275 -15.38 16.55 -13.48
CA ILE A 275 -14.82 16.94 -12.19
C ILE A 275 -15.88 17.78 -11.45
N ALA A 276 -16.33 17.30 -10.31
CA ALA A 276 -17.28 17.97 -9.44
C ALA A 276 -16.64 18.28 -8.08
N SER A 277 -17.39 18.85 -7.16
CA SER A 277 -16.93 19.18 -5.81
C SER A 277 -16.52 17.94 -4.99
N THR A 278 -17.13 16.77 -5.26
CA THR A 278 -16.93 15.55 -4.47
C THR A 278 -16.63 14.30 -5.30
N SER A 279 -16.46 14.45 -6.61
CA SER A 279 -16.23 13.32 -7.52
C SER A 279 -15.45 13.72 -8.76
N VAL A 280 -14.90 12.72 -9.43
CA VAL A 280 -14.26 12.82 -10.75
C VAL A 280 -14.52 11.54 -11.53
N LYS A 281 -14.77 11.67 -12.83
CA LYS A 281 -14.82 10.53 -13.74
C LYS A 281 -13.46 10.31 -14.37
N VAL A 282 -12.91 9.12 -14.18
CA VAL A 282 -11.62 8.70 -14.68
C VAL A 282 -11.83 7.74 -15.84
N GLY A 283 -11.42 8.14 -17.03
CA GLY A 283 -11.30 7.29 -18.21
C GLY A 283 -9.85 6.84 -18.37
N THR A 284 -9.63 5.57 -18.69
CA THR A 284 -8.29 5.01 -18.89
C THR A 284 -8.25 4.12 -20.11
N SER A 285 -7.20 4.26 -20.93
CA SER A 285 -6.96 3.45 -22.13
C SER A 285 -5.52 2.92 -22.09
N PRO A 286 -5.32 1.61 -21.88
CA PRO A 286 -3.99 1.03 -21.85
C PRO A 286 -3.35 1.09 -23.24
N GLY A 287 -2.07 1.51 -23.30
CA GLY A 287 -1.26 1.50 -24.50
C GLY A 287 -0.83 0.08 -24.89
N GLU A 288 -0.21 -0.05 -26.06
CA GLU A 288 0.39 -1.31 -26.50
C GLU A 288 1.50 -1.73 -25.52
N GLY A 289 1.47 -2.97 -25.06
CA GLY A 289 2.44 -3.51 -24.09
C GLY A 289 2.00 -3.48 -22.63
N VAL A 290 0.89 -2.82 -22.28
CA VAL A 290 0.31 -2.88 -20.94
C VAL A 290 -0.37 -4.24 -20.74
N ALA A 291 0.07 -4.99 -19.73
CA ALA A 291 -0.56 -6.25 -19.32
C ALA A 291 -1.73 -6.01 -18.37
N GLU A 292 -1.51 -5.13 -17.40
CA GLU A 292 -2.50 -4.73 -16.40
C GLU A 292 -2.15 -3.33 -15.86
N TYR A 293 -3.11 -2.67 -15.24
CA TYR A 293 -2.85 -1.40 -14.58
C TYR A 293 -3.77 -1.17 -13.39
N TYR A 294 -3.31 -0.33 -12.48
CA TYR A 294 -3.93 -0.02 -11.21
C TYR A 294 -4.21 1.47 -11.13
N VAL A 295 -5.39 1.83 -10.63
CA VAL A 295 -5.82 3.22 -10.49
C VAL A 295 -6.17 3.50 -9.04
N TYR A 296 -5.68 4.63 -8.50
CA TYR A 296 -6.04 5.09 -7.17
C TYR A 296 -6.07 6.62 -7.13
N VAL A 297 -7.21 7.17 -6.73
CA VAL A 297 -7.39 8.62 -6.60
C VAL A 297 -7.21 9.01 -5.13
N ARG A 298 -6.24 9.88 -4.86
CA ARG A 298 -5.96 10.41 -3.51
C ARG A 298 -5.52 11.85 -3.56
N ASP A 299 -5.59 12.52 -2.41
CA ASP A 299 -5.11 13.89 -2.29
C ASP A 299 -3.60 13.99 -2.62
N LYS A 300 -3.25 15.11 -3.21
CA LYS A 300 -1.88 15.40 -3.66
C LYS A 300 -0.86 15.31 -2.52
N GLU A 301 -1.27 15.75 -1.31
CA GLU A 301 -0.40 15.73 -0.13
C GLU A 301 0.02 14.30 0.23
N TRP A 302 -0.89 13.33 0.12
CA TRP A 302 -0.60 11.92 0.36
C TRP A 302 0.49 11.39 -0.58
N TYR A 303 0.38 11.64 -1.90
CA TYR A 303 1.38 11.22 -2.88
C TYR A 303 2.71 11.94 -2.67
N THR A 304 2.69 13.25 -2.46
CA THR A 304 3.89 14.05 -2.19
C THR A 304 4.62 13.53 -0.97
N ASN A 305 3.91 13.22 0.11
CA ASN A 305 4.51 12.70 1.33
C ASN A 305 5.16 11.32 1.11
N ILE A 306 4.54 10.43 0.33
CA ILE A 306 5.13 9.11 0.03
C ILE A 306 6.38 9.27 -0.83
N ILE A 307 6.30 10.06 -1.90
CA ILE A 307 7.40 10.19 -2.86
C ILE A 307 8.58 10.94 -2.25
N GLU A 308 8.34 12.03 -1.53
CA GLU A 308 9.43 12.87 -1.00
C GLU A 308 10.00 12.36 0.33
N ASN A 309 9.18 11.71 1.17
CA ASN A 309 9.55 11.42 2.56
C ASN A 309 9.51 9.93 2.93
N ASN A 310 8.87 9.07 2.13
CA ASN A 310 8.53 7.71 2.54
C ASN A 310 8.87 6.64 1.49
N GLY A 311 9.96 6.76 0.78
CA GLY A 311 10.48 5.67 -0.08
C GLY A 311 10.27 5.86 -1.58
N GLY A 312 9.94 7.08 -2.03
CA GLY A 312 9.95 7.44 -3.44
C GLY A 312 8.82 6.86 -4.27
N GLU A 313 8.98 6.91 -5.60
CA GLU A 313 8.00 6.40 -6.56
C GLU A 313 7.72 4.90 -6.38
N ALA A 314 8.74 4.10 -6.06
CA ALA A 314 8.59 2.67 -5.83
C ALA A 314 7.63 2.36 -4.67
N MET A 315 7.69 3.15 -3.60
CA MET A 315 6.72 3.06 -2.50
C MET A 315 5.32 3.50 -2.93
N ALA A 316 5.19 4.55 -3.74
CA ALA A 316 3.89 4.98 -4.26
C ALA A 316 3.26 3.89 -5.15
N ILE A 317 4.03 3.23 -6.02
CA ILE A 317 3.61 2.07 -6.80
C ILE A 317 3.09 0.95 -5.89
N HIS A 318 3.87 0.58 -4.88
CA HIS A 318 3.47 -0.43 -3.91
C HIS A 318 2.15 -0.06 -3.21
N MET A 319 2.03 1.17 -2.73
CA MET A 319 0.85 1.63 -2.00
C MET A 319 -0.42 1.67 -2.86
N ILE A 320 -0.32 2.01 -4.16
CA ILE A 320 -1.45 1.94 -5.08
C ILE A 320 -1.92 0.49 -5.26
N LYS A 321 -1.00 -0.46 -5.46
CA LYS A 321 -1.32 -1.89 -5.59
C LYS A 321 -1.92 -2.44 -4.30
N TYR A 322 -1.33 -2.11 -3.16
CA TYR A 322 -1.85 -2.48 -1.85
C TYR A 322 -3.26 -1.91 -1.58
N ALA A 323 -3.49 -0.63 -1.91
CA ALA A 323 -4.82 -0.03 -1.80
C ALA A 323 -5.84 -0.76 -2.68
N THR A 324 -5.43 -1.26 -3.86
CA THR A 324 -6.29 -2.05 -4.74
C THR A 324 -6.64 -3.41 -4.13
N ASP A 325 -5.68 -4.11 -3.54
CA ASP A 325 -5.91 -5.38 -2.84
C ASP A 325 -6.83 -5.19 -1.62
N ALA A 326 -6.77 -4.01 -0.98
CA ALA A 326 -7.68 -3.62 0.11
C ALA A 326 -9.07 -3.14 -0.37
N GLY A 327 -9.35 -3.14 -1.68
CA GLY A 327 -10.63 -2.71 -2.27
C GLY A 327 -10.80 -1.19 -2.38
N LEU A 328 -9.78 -0.41 -2.08
CA LEU A 328 -9.79 1.06 -2.16
C LEU A 328 -9.36 1.59 -3.54
N GLY A 329 -8.47 0.87 -4.22
CA GLY A 329 -8.06 1.10 -5.60
C GLY A 329 -8.83 0.23 -6.59
N ARG A 330 -8.45 0.30 -7.87
CA ARG A 330 -9.03 -0.51 -8.95
C ARG A 330 -7.93 -1.10 -9.82
N LYS A 331 -8.14 -2.32 -10.28
CA LYS A 331 -7.28 -3.02 -11.24
C LYS A 331 -8.02 -3.27 -12.54
N TYR A 332 -7.35 -3.05 -13.66
CA TYR A 332 -7.91 -3.23 -15.00
C TYR A 332 -6.89 -3.88 -15.95
N GLU A 333 -7.40 -4.51 -16.99
CA GLU A 333 -6.64 -5.11 -18.10
C GLU A 333 -7.09 -4.56 -19.47
N ALA A 334 -8.11 -3.70 -19.48
CA ALA A 334 -8.72 -3.13 -20.69
C ALA A 334 -9.16 -1.70 -20.43
N VAL A 335 -9.65 -1.01 -21.45
CA VAL A 335 -10.24 0.33 -21.34
C VAL A 335 -11.30 0.35 -20.24
N ALA A 336 -11.19 1.33 -19.35
CA ALA A 336 -12.11 1.50 -18.23
C ALA A 336 -12.59 2.95 -18.12
N SER A 337 -13.77 3.14 -17.52
CA SER A 337 -14.29 4.47 -17.18
C SER A 337 -15.14 4.34 -15.93
N GLU A 338 -14.76 5.05 -14.86
CA GLU A 338 -15.42 4.94 -13.56
C GLU A 338 -15.47 6.29 -12.85
N VAL A 339 -16.51 6.49 -12.05
CA VAL A 339 -16.65 7.68 -11.20
C VAL A 339 -16.04 7.38 -9.83
N TRP A 340 -15.12 8.23 -9.43
CA TRP A 340 -14.53 8.24 -8.09
C TRP A 340 -15.21 9.27 -7.24
N GLU A 341 -15.82 8.82 -6.16
CA GLU A 341 -16.59 9.64 -5.22
C GLU A 341 -15.87 9.76 -3.87
N GLY A 342 -16.40 10.60 -2.97
CA GLY A 342 -15.85 10.78 -1.63
C GLY A 342 -14.71 11.80 -1.55
N LEU A 343 -14.50 12.59 -2.60
CA LEU A 343 -13.51 13.65 -2.63
C LEU A 343 -14.02 14.88 -1.83
N LYS A 344 -13.08 15.73 -1.39
CA LYS A 344 -13.39 17.00 -0.73
C LYS A 344 -13.39 18.16 -1.73
N PRO A 345 -14.26 19.15 -1.57
CA PRO A 345 -14.29 20.34 -2.42
C PRO A 345 -12.98 21.15 -2.36
N SER A 346 -12.66 21.84 -3.45
CA SER A 346 -11.52 22.78 -3.57
C SER A 346 -10.18 22.17 -3.15
N LYS A 347 -10.04 20.86 -3.30
CA LYS A 347 -8.82 20.14 -2.91
C LYS A 347 -8.07 19.60 -4.12
N GLU A 348 -6.74 19.67 -4.08
CA GLU A 348 -5.86 19.08 -5.09
C GLU A 348 -5.73 17.57 -4.87
N TYR A 349 -5.84 16.81 -5.97
CA TYR A 349 -5.73 15.35 -6.03
C TYR A 349 -4.78 14.92 -7.13
N TYR A 350 -4.30 13.71 -7.02
CA TYR A 350 -3.74 12.96 -8.14
C TYR A 350 -4.62 11.73 -8.44
N CYS A 351 -4.86 11.50 -9.72
CA CYS A 351 -5.19 10.19 -10.21
C CYS A 351 -3.87 9.45 -10.45
N GLY A 352 -3.48 8.57 -9.55
CA GLY A 352 -2.30 7.74 -9.67
C GLY A 352 -2.62 6.49 -10.48
N VAL A 353 -1.83 6.23 -11.51
CA VAL A 353 -1.94 5.04 -12.35
C VAL A 353 -0.61 4.31 -12.35
N VAL A 354 -0.63 3.04 -12.00
CA VAL A 354 0.51 2.13 -12.11
C VAL A 354 0.23 1.17 -13.25
N SER A 355 0.96 1.26 -14.33
CA SER A 355 0.92 0.27 -15.40
C SER A 355 1.99 -0.80 -15.19
N VAL A 356 1.67 -2.02 -15.60
CA VAL A 356 2.58 -3.17 -15.59
C VAL A 356 2.64 -3.73 -17.01
N ASP A 357 3.84 -3.86 -17.55
CA ASP A 357 4.05 -4.48 -18.86
C ASP A 357 4.12 -6.02 -18.77
N PHE A 358 4.16 -6.71 -19.91
CA PHE A 358 4.24 -8.17 -19.98
C PHE A 358 5.57 -8.74 -19.43
N SER A 359 6.59 -7.91 -19.21
CA SER A 359 7.86 -8.31 -18.59
C SER A 359 7.87 -8.06 -17.07
N GLY A 360 6.83 -7.44 -16.55
CA GLY A 360 6.70 -7.06 -15.14
C GLY A 360 7.28 -5.68 -14.81
N GLY A 361 7.71 -4.91 -15.83
CA GLY A 361 8.12 -3.52 -15.66
C GLY A 361 6.95 -2.66 -15.20
N GLU A 362 7.21 -1.73 -14.30
CA GLU A 362 6.20 -0.85 -13.69
C GLU A 362 6.47 0.61 -14.04
N ASN A 363 5.41 1.37 -14.29
CA ASN A 363 5.48 2.81 -14.52
C ASN A 363 4.41 3.52 -13.70
N LEU A 364 4.78 4.61 -13.03
CA LEU A 364 3.88 5.46 -12.25
C LEU A 364 3.55 6.73 -13.03
N GLN A 365 2.28 6.98 -13.22
CA GLN A 365 1.75 8.24 -13.76
C GLN A 365 0.90 8.93 -12.69
N LEU A 366 1.14 10.21 -12.45
CA LEU A 366 0.35 11.04 -11.55
C LEU A 366 -0.32 12.17 -12.33
N VAL A 367 -1.62 12.06 -12.53
CA VAL A 367 -2.41 13.05 -13.27
C VAL A 367 -3.08 13.98 -12.25
N PRO A 368 -2.66 15.27 -12.17
CA PRO A 368 -3.21 16.20 -11.20
C PRO A 368 -4.59 16.72 -11.61
N PHE A 369 -5.43 16.97 -10.62
CA PHE A 369 -6.67 17.73 -10.78
C PHE A 369 -7.07 18.41 -9.48
N THR A 370 -7.99 19.37 -9.58
CA THR A 370 -8.58 20.03 -8.42
C THR A 370 -10.08 19.89 -8.50
N THR A 371 -10.71 19.47 -7.41
CA THR A 371 -12.17 19.41 -7.32
C THR A 371 -12.78 20.81 -7.34
N GLU A 372 -14.01 20.93 -7.83
CA GLU A 372 -14.74 22.19 -7.83
C GLU A 372 -14.97 22.69 -6.39
N GLU A 373 -15.34 23.98 -6.27
CA GLU A 373 -15.78 24.56 -5.01
C GLU A 373 -17.05 23.87 -4.52
N SER A 374 -17.26 23.90 -3.18
CA SER A 374 -18.50 23.40 -2.58
C SER A 374 -19.72 24.08 -3.20
N SER A 375 -20.68 23.27 -3.60
CA SER A 375 -21.98 23.79 -4.07
C SER A 375 -22.78 24.46 -2.96
N GLY A 376 -22.37 24.26 -1.70
CA GLY A 376 -23.09 24.72 -0.52
C GLY A 376 -24.43 24.01 -0.32
N ARG A 377 -24.66 22.88 -1.00
CA ARG A 377 -25.88 22.11 -0.85
C ARG A 377 -26.04 21.63 0.58
N VAL A 378 -27.12 22.09 1.21
CA VAL A 378 -27.46 21.72 2.58
C VAL A 378 -28.14 20.35 2.58
N PRO A 379 -27.66 19.39 3.40
CA PRO A 379 -28.34 18.10 3.55
C PRO A 379 -29.79 18.28 4.01
N LEU A 380 -30.70 17.56 3.38
CA LEU A 380 -32.03 17.38 3.98
C LEU A 380 -31.85 16.53 5.24
N LEU A 381 -32.41 16.94 6.35
CA LEU A 381 -32.44 16.15 7.58
C LEU A 381 -33.87 16.05 8.10
N GLU A 382 -34.42 14.86 8.03
CA GLU A 382 -35.70 14.52 8.63
C GLU A 382 -35.45 13.62 9.84
N VAL A 383 -35.99 13.98 10.97
CA VAL A 383 -35.90 13.24 12.23
C VAL A 383 -37.27 13.06 12.80
N GLU A 384 -37.64 11.85 13.12
CA GLU A 384 -38.88 11.49 13.81
C GLU A 384 -38.53 10.65 15.03
N ALA A 385 -39.04 11.00 16.18
CA ALA A 385 -38.95 10.21 17.39
C ALA A 385 -40.33 9.86 17.91
N ARG A 386 -40.59 8.58 18.14
CA ARG A 386 -41.87 8.08 18.64
C ARG A 386 -41.65 6.98 19.67
N LYS A 387 -42.58 6.85 20.59
CA LYS A 387 -42.57 5.72 21.54
C LYS A 387 -42.72 4.41 20.78
N SER A 388 -42.11 3.33 21.29
CA SER A 388 -42.35 1.99 20.79
C SER A 388 -43.80 1.55 20.99
N ASP A 389 -44.38 0.87 20.01
CA ASP A 389 -45.74 0.34 20.12
C ASP A 389 -45.83 -0.81 21.14
N THR A 390 -44.70 -1.51 21.39
CA THR A 390 -44.64 -2.65 22.29
C THR A 390 -44.25 -2.30 23.72
N ASN A 391 -43.39 -1.26 23.90
CA ASN A 391 -42.94 -0.80 25.22
C ASN A 391 -42.86 0.74 25.27
N PRO A 392 -44.02 1.45 25.28
CA PRO A 392 -44.04 2.90 25.15
C PRO A 392 -43.54 3.65 26.40
N SER A 393 -43.30 2.93 27.51
CA SER A 393 -42.76 3.51 28.74
C SER A 393 -41.25 3.54 28.80
N GLU A 394 -40.57 2.63 28.11
CA GLU A 394 -39.10 2.43 28.27
C GLU A 394 -38.35 2.42 26.94
N THR A 395 -39.03 2.40 25.79
CA THR A 395 -38.43 2.29 24.48
C THR A 395 -38.96 3.36 23.53
N LEU A 396 -38.04 4.03 22.82
CA LEU A 396 -38.38 4.94 21.71
C LEU A 396 -37.71 4.47 20.41
N ASN A 397 -38.39 4.77 19.30
CA ASN A 397 -37.87 4.59 17.94
C ASN A 397 -37.48 5.95 17.39
N LEU A 398 -36.23 6.13 17.04
CA LEU A 398 -35.68 7.32 16.38
C LEU A 398 -35.42 6.99 14.91
N ARG A 399 -36.16 7.66 14.01
CA ARG A 399 -35.93 7.55 12.56
C ARG A 399 -35.15 8.75 12.07
N ILE A 400 -34.10 8.49 11.32
CA ILE A 400 -33.23 9.50 10.69
C ILE A 400 -33.25 9.29 9.18
N ARG A 401 -33.49 10.36 8.43
CA ARG A 401 -33.43 10.36 6.96
C ARG A 401 -32.69 11.57 6.44
N SER A 402 -31.86 11.37 5.45
CA SER A 402 -31.16 12.43 4.72
C SER A 402 -31.14 12.09 3.22
N ASP A 403 -30.58 13.00 2.41
CA ASP A 403 -30.39 12.79 0.98
C ASP A 403 -28.90 12.76 0.55
N ILE A 404 -28.02 13.33 1.38
CA ILE A 404 -26.58 13.45 1.09
C ILE A 404 -25.72 13.37 2.37
N ALA A 405 -26.16 12.65 3.39
CA ALA A 405 -25.33 12.44 4.58
C ALA A 405 -24.09 11.60 4.26
N TYR A 406 -22.95 12.07 4.70
CA TYR A 406 -21.65 11.34 4.66
C TYR A 406 -21.23 10.91 6.06
N LEU A 407 -21.49 11.75 7.06
CA LEU A 407 -21.34 11.44 8.47
C LEU A 407 -22.65 11.74 9.18
N GLY A 408 -22.93 11.00 10.23
CA GLY A 408 -24.10 11.22 11.08
C GLY A 408 -23.79 10.89 12.53
N ARG A 409 -24.45 11.63 13.42
CA ARG A 409 -24.41 11.41 14.86
C ARG A 409 -25.80 11.60 15.45
N TYR A 410 -26.09 10.91 16.53
CA TYR A 410 -27.29 11.14 17.31
C TYR A 410 -27.00 11.07 18.80
N ALA A 411 -27.81 11.77 19.60
CA ALA A 411 -27.83 11.67 21.04
C ALA A 411 -29.28 11.62 21.53
N VAL A 412 -29.57 10.81 22.55
CA VAL A 412 -30.87 10.77 23.23
C VAL A 412 -30.62 11.04 24.71
N LEU A 413 -31.08 12.19 25.18
CA LEU A 413 -30.79 12.70 26.52
C LEU A 413 -32.08 13.05 27.25
N ALA A 414 -32.10 12.89 28.58
CA ALA A 414 -33.19 13.44 29.35
C ALA A 414 -33.27 14.97 29.18
N ALA A 415 -34.46 15.53 29.08
CA ALA A 415 -34.62 16.97 28.87
C ALA A 415 -33.97 17.83 29.96
N ALA A 416 -33.82 17.30 31.18
CA ALA A 416 -33.11 17.96 32.27
C ALA A 416 -31.60 18.04 32.02
N GLU A 417 -30.99 17.02 31.39
CA GLU A 417 -29.58 17.01 31.03
C GLU A 417 -29.29 18.03 29.93
N VAL A 418 -30.15 18.11 28.92
CA VAL A 418 -30.03 19.12 27.85
C VAL A 418 -30.08 20.53 28.44
N LYS A 419 -30.97 20.79 29.37
CA LYS A 419 -31.04 22.09 30.09
C LYS A 419 -29.77 22.41 30.86
N ASN A 420 -29.10 21.40 31.43
CA ASN A 420 -27.81 21.59 32.09
C ASN A 420 -26.69 21.97 31.09
N TYR A 421 -26.67 21.38 29.91
CA TYR A 421 -25.75 21.77 28.85
C TYR A 421 -26.02 23.20 28.36
N GLU A 422 -27.30 23.55 28.14
CA GLU A 422 -27.71 24.88 27.72
C GLU A 422 -27.36 25.96 28.78
N ALA A 423 -27.49 25.63 30.07
CA ALA A 423 -27.07 26.52 31.16
C ALA A 423 -25.55 26.76 31.17
N GLN A 424 -24.76 25.88 30.58
CA GLN A 424 -23.32 26.02 30.36
C GLN A 424 -22.98 26.75 29.05
N GLY A 425 -23.97 27.21 28.29
CA GLY A 425 -23.82 27.89 27.01
C GLY A 425 -23.57 26.96 25.84
N LYS A 426 -23.83 25.65 25.98
CA LYS A 426 -23.66 24.65 24.91
C LYS A 426 -24.90 24.52 24.06
N GLY A 427 -24.77 24.64 22.76
CA GLY A 427 -25.80 24.37 21.76
C GLY A 427 -25.80 22.90 21.31
N ASP A 428 -26.65 22.57 20.33
CA ASP A 428 -26.80 21.22 19.80
C ASP A 428 -25.47 20.65 19.26
N LYS A 429 -24.66 21.51 18.64
CA LYS A 429 -23.35 21.16 18.12
C LYS A 429 -22.37 20.66 19.20
N GLU A 430 -22.26 21.42 20.28
CA GLU A 430 -21.40 21.09 21.40
C GLU A 430 -21.93 19.86 22.16
N ILE A 431 -23.24 19.76 22.34
CA ILE A 431 -23.87 18.62 23.02
C ILE A 431 -23.60 17.33 22.24
N ILE A 432 -23.87 17.32 20.94
CA ILE A 432 -23.69 16.11 20.12
C ILE A 432 -22.22 15.76 19.92
N SER A 433 -21.32 16.75 19.97
CA SER A 433 -19.88 16.53 19.97
C SER A 433 -19.39 15.83 21.23
N ASP A 434 -20.01 16.15 22.40
CA ASP A 434 -19.60 15.62 23.70
C ASP A 434 -20.13 14.18 23.94
N VAL A 435 -21.40 13.94 23.54
CA VAL A 435 -22.13 12.72 23.94
C VAL A 435 -22.80 11.99 22.77
N GLY A 436 -22.62 12.46 21.54
CA GLY A 436 -23.22 11.85 20.37
C GLY A 436 -22.59 10.50 20.01
N ILE A 437 -23.43 9.60 19.53
CA ILE A 437 -23.06 8.29 19.00
C ILE A 437 -22.92 8.42 17.49
N ASP A 438 -21.78 8.00 16.94
CA ASP A 438 -21.52 8.02 15.50
C ASP A 438 -22.31 6.90 14.80
N LEU A 439 -22.90 7.23 13.65
CA LEU A 439 -23.44 6.24 12.72
C LEU A 439 -22.32 5.65 11.87
N ASN A 440 -22.34 4.33 11.70
CA ASN A 440 -21.40 3.64 10.83
C ASN A 440 -21.78 3.80 9.34
N ILE A 441 -20.93 3.33 8.44
CA ILE A 441 -21.13 3.48 6.98
C ILE A 441 -22.44 2.84 6.52
N GLN A 442 -22.79 1.64 7.01
CA GLN A 442 -23.99 0.92 6.60
C GLN A 442 -25.27 1.65 7.09
N GLU A 443 -25.22 2.24 8.27
CA GLU A 443 -26.31 3.06 8.83
C GLU A 443 -26.48 4.36 8.03
N ILE A 444 -25.36 5.01 7.63
CA ILE A 444 -25.39 6.21 6.77
C ILE A 444 -26.00 5.88 5.39
N GLU A 445 -25.67 4.74 4.81
CA GLU A 445 -26.29 4.28 3.55
C GLU A 445 -27.81 4.16 3.70
N GLN A 446 -28.29 3.60 4.82
CA GLN A 446 -29.73 3.52 5.09
C GLN A 446 -30.36 4.88 5.35
N VAL A 447 -29.68 5.78 6.09
CA VAL A 447 -30.14 7.16 6.31
C VAL A 447 -30.43 7.89 5.00
N ASN A 448 -29.64 7.61 3.94
CA ASN A 448 -29.78 8.21 2.62
C ASN A 448 -30.86 7.54 1.73
N THR A 449 -31.57 6.54 2.23
CA THR A 449 -32.69 5.94 1.51
C THR A 449 -34.02 6.70 1.74
N ALA A 450 -35.02 6.39 0.93
CA ALA A 450 -36.34 6.99 1.09
C ALA A 450 -37.02 6.59 2.42
N GLU A 451 -36.71 5.40 2.92
CA GLU A 451 -37.23 4.85 4.19
C GLU A 451 -36.49 5.44 5.40
N GLY A 452 -35.20 5.81 5.25
CA GLY A 452 -34.35 6.23 6.35
C GLY A 452 -33.88 5.07 7.22
N TYR A 453 -33.24 5.41 8.34
CA TYR A 453 -32.70 4.44 9.30
C TYR A 453 -33.43 4.57 10.64
N ASP A 454 -33.89 3.43 11.17
CA ASP A 454 -34.60 3.34 12.45
C ASP A 454 -33.62 2.84 13.54
N ILE A 455 -33.54 3.60 14.63
CA ILE A 455 -32.75 3.28 15.82
C ILE A 455 -33.71 3.02 16.97
N GLU A 456 -33.64 1.84 17.60
CA GLU A 456 -34.35 1.53 18.80
C GLU A 456 -33.53 1.89 20.04
N VAL A 457 -34.03 2.76 20.90
CA VAL A 457 -33.39 3.20 22.14
C VAL A 457 -34.17 2.67 23.32
N GLU A 458 -33.57 1.73 24.04
CA GLU A 458 -34.18 1.01 25.16
C GLU A 458 -33.74 1.54 26.53
N PHE A 459 -34.36 1.05 27.60
CA PHE A 459 -34.04 1.36 28.99
C PHE A 459 -34.21 2.81 29.37
N LEU A 460 -35.16 3.49 28.78
CA LEU A 460 -35.53 4.83 29.13
C LEU A 460 -36.41 4.82 30.40
N TYR A 461 -36.43 5.93 31.12
CA TYR A 461 -37.24 6.05 32.33
C TYR A 461 -38.66 6.47 31.99
N PRO A 462 -39.66 5.72 32.50
CA PRO A 462 -41.09 6.06 32.31
C PRO A 462 -41.46 7.46 32.80
N GLY A 463 -42.39 8.10 32.10
CA GLY A 463 -42.87 9.43 32.41
C GLY A 463 -41.87 10.57 32.15
N MET A 464 -40.64 10.25 31.75
CA MET A 464 -39.64 11.27 31.46
C MET A 464 -39.74 11.80 30.03
N GLU A 465 -39.30 13.03 29.87
CA GLU A 465 -39.16 13.68 28.57
C GLU A 465 -37.70 13.54 28.08
N TYR A 466 -37.55 13.09 26.85
CA TYR A 466 -36.25 12.93 26.18
C TYR A 466 -36.14 13.86 24.97
N VAL A 467 -34.93 14.35 24.73
CA VAL A 467 -34.55 15.14 23.58
C VAL A 467 -33.61 14.31 22.72
N CYS A 468 -34.02 14.08 21.49
CA CYS A 468 -33.16 13.47 20.47
C CYS A 468 -32.50 14.59 19.66
N ILE A 469 -31.18 14.64 19.63
CA ILE A 469 -30.41 15.56 18.79
C ILE A 469 -29.74 14.74 17.73
N VAL A 470 -29.92 15.12 16.47
CA VAL A 470 -29.29 14.45 15.33
C VAL A 470 -28.50 15.48 14.53
N ALA A 471 -27.29 15.12 14.15
CA ALA A 471 -26.47 15.87 13.20
C ALA A 471 -26.15 14.99 12.00
N VAL A 472 -26.23 15.56 10.80
CA VAL A 472 -25.63 14.96 9.59
C VAL A 472 -24.74 15.97 8.91
N ARG A 473 -23.68 15.49 8.30
CA ARG A 473 -22.72 16.29 7.54
C ARG A 473 -22.52 15.69 6.15
N SER A 474 -22.57 16.53 5.12
CA SER A 474 -22.29 16.13 3.74
C SER A 474 -20.79 15.97 3.50
N LEU A 475 -20.42 15.38 2.34
CA LEU A 475 -19.02 15.38 1.85
C LEU A 475 -18.44 16.78 1.67
N GLU A 476 -19.29 17.78 1.43
CA GLU A 476 -18.89 19.18 1.31
C GLU A 476 -18.71 19.90 2.66
N ASP A 477 -18.65 19.17 3.77
CA ASP A 477 -18.52 19.67 5.15
C ASP A 477 -19.70 20.58 5.60
N VAL A 478 -20.84 20.56 4.89
CA VAL A 478 -22.05 21.26 5.32
C VAL A 478 -22.77 20.39 6.35
N GLU A 479 -22.93 20.94 7.55
CA GLU A 479 -23.51 20.23 8.69
C GLU A 479 -24.86 20.82 9.08
N VAL A 480 -25.84 19.97 9.36
CA VAL A 480 -27.17 20.34 9.82
C VAL A 480 -27.55 19.57 11.07
N TYR A 481 -28.32 20.23 11.94
CA TYR A 481 -28.78 19.68 13.20
C TYR A 481 -30.31 19.69 13.25
N LYS A 482 -30.86 18.67 13.89
CA LYS A 482 -32.31 18.64 14.18
C LYS A 482 -32.54 18.06 15.56
N ARG A 483 -33.48 18.74 16.30
CA ARG A 483 -33.89 18.33 17.62
C ARG A 483 -35.34 17.93 17.57
N VAL A 484 -35.70 16.82 18.20
CA VAL A 484 -37.06 16.39 18.45
C VAL A 484 -37.20 15.94 19.90
N THR A 485 -38.38 16.11 20.45
CA THR A 485 -38.66 15.80 21.86
C THR A 485 -39.77 14.77 21.92
N VAL A 486 -39.62 13.77 22.79
CA VAL A 486 -40.63 12.75 23.05
C VAL A 486 -40.79 12.55 24.57
N ARG A 487 -42.04 12.46 25.04
CA ARG A 487 -42.34 12.10 26.44
C ARG A 487 -42.74 10.62 26.49
N MET A 488 -42.03 9.85 27.33
CA MET A 488 -42.34 8.44 27.56
C MET A 488 -43.65 8.31 28.38
N ASP A 489 -44.35 7.18 28.22
CA ASP A 489 -45.51 6.89 29.04
C ASP A 489 -45.12 6.56 30.48
N ASP A 490 -46.00 6.84 31.41
CA ASP A 490 -45.84 6.41 32.79
C ASP A 490 -45.90 4.86 32.89
N TRP A 491 -45.33 4.29 33.94
CA TRP A 491 -45.49 2.87 34.22
C TRP A 491 -46.98 2.50 34.21
N PRO A 492 -47.37 1.35 33.61
CA PRO A 492 -48.72 0.83 33.77
C PRO A 492 -49.05 0.74 35.24
N SER A 493 -50.25 1.16 35.61
CA SER A 493 -50.71 1.23 37.01
C SER A 493 -50.65 -0.14 37.73
N GLU A 494 -50.56 -1.24 37.01
CA GLU A 494 -50.47 -2.62 37.53
C GLU A 494 -49.04 -3.04 37.90
N ALA A 495 -48.00 -2.28 37.49
CA ALA A 495 -46.58 -2.59 37.78
C ALA A 495 -46.06 -1.97 39.10
N ARG A 496 -46.94 -1.33 39.88
CA ARG A 496 -46.60 -0.79 41.22
C ARG A 496 -46.99 -1.80 42.32
N VAL A 497 -46.30 -2.96 42.35
CA VAL A 497 -46.40 -3.89 43.50
C VAL A 497 -45.01 -4.05 44.14
#